data_750ce97b9acbc355f0a5e05fe3d1475c
#
_entry.id   750ce97b9acbc355f0a5e05fe3d1475c
#
_cell.length_a   1.000
_cell.length_b   1.000
_cell.length_c   1.000
_cell.angle_alpha   90.00
_cell.angle_beta   90.00
_cell.angle_gamma   90.00
#
_symmetry.space_group_name_H-M   'P 1'
#
loop_
_entity.id
_entity.type
_entity.pdbx_description
1 polymer ?
#
loop_
_entity_poly.entity_id
_entity_poly.type
_entity_poly.pdbx_seq_one_letter_code
_entity_poly.pdbx_strand_id
1 'polypeptide(L)'
;LWASYCAPCFQEFSHSQKLFAFLKTNNIEMLYLAIDKDKEITKWHPNIKNNYLEGNHIFTSDQIQESLQQLLNEPDGVYIPRYLLFNSKGELVLPSTKKPSEGQALYDEILSALK
;
A
#
# COMPACT_ATOMS: atom_id res chain seq x y z
N LEU A 1 0.07 -1.64 -2.19
CA LEU A 1 0.06 -2.94 -2.88
C LEU A 1 1.43 -3.58 -2.79
N TRP A 2 1.49 -4.85 -2.40
CA TRP A 2 2.75 -5.59 -2.26
C TRP A 2 2.53 -7.07 -2.50
N ALA A 3 3.62 -7.82 -2.57
CA ALA A 3 3.59 -9.28 -2.69
C ALA A 3 4.85 -9.88 -2.07
N SER A 4 4.78 -11.16 -1.70
CA SER A 4 5.90 -11.87 -1.06
C SER A 4 7.12 -12.02 -1.97
N TYR A 5 6.94 -11.92 -3.28
CA TYR A 5 8.02 -11.99 -4.27
C TYR A 5 8.58 -10.63 -4.67
N CYS A 6 8.12 -9.55 -4.05
CA CYS A 6 8.45 -8.19 -4.46
C CYS A 6 9.60 -7.62 -3.60
N ALA A 7 10.83 -7.79 -4.05
CA ALA A 7 12.00 -7.27 -3.34
C ALA A 7 11.97 -5.75 -3.14
N PRO A 8 11.60 -4.92 -4.14
CA PRO A 8 11.45 -3.49 -3.91
C PRO A 8 10.41 -3.13 -2.86
N CYS A 9 9.35 -3.93 -2.70
CA CYS A 9 8.37 -3.72 -1.64
C CYS A 9 9.01 -3.83 -0.26
N PHE A 10 9.84 -4.86 -0.06
CA PHE A 10 10.53 -5.07 1.21
C PHE A 10 11.55 -3.96 1.51
N GLN A 11 12.18 -3.40 0.48
CA GLN A 11 13.05 -2.24 0.66
C GLN A 11 12.27 -1.03 1.20
N GLU A 12 11.05 -0.81 0.69
CA GLU A 12 10.20 0.27 1.17
C GLU A 12 9.69 0.03 2.59
N PHE A 13 9.51 -1.23 2.99
CA PHE A 13 9.04 -1.57 4.34
C PHE A 13 9.98 -1.08 5.44
N SER A 14 11.26 -0.87 5.15
CA SER A 14 12.19 -0.31 6.13
C SER A 14 11.80 1.12 6.58
N HIS A 15 10.97 1.79 5.80
CA HIS A 15 10.47 3.15 6.08
C HIS A 15 9.04 3.15 6.62
N SER A 16 8.44 1.97 6.82
CA SER A 16 7.01 1.85 7.16
C SER A 16 6.67 2.39 8.55
N GLN A 17 7.57 2.25 9.53
CA GLN A 17 7.31 2.72 10.88
C GLN A 17 7.19 4.25 10.94
N LYS A 18 8.08 4.96 10.25
CA LYS A 18 8.02 6.43 10.17
C LYS A 18 6.77 6.88 9.43
N LEU A 19 6.45 6.21 8.34
CA LEU A 19 5.24 6.50 7.58
C LEU A 19 4.00 6.29 8.45
N PHE A 20 3.93 5.16 9.15
CA PHE A 20 2.78 4.86 10.00
C PHE A 20 2.61 5.90 11.10
N ALA A 21 3.71 6.35 11.73
CA ALA A 21 3.67 7.40 12.75
C ALA A 21 3.11 8.71 12.19
N PHE A 22 3.54 9.10 10.99
CA PHE A 22 3.01 10.28 10.29
C PHE A 22 1.51 10.14 10.01
N LEU A 23 1.10 9.00 9.45
CA LEU A 23 -0.30 8.75 9.12
C LEU A 23 -1.18 8.79 10.36
N LYS A 24 -0.73 8.15 11.44
CA LYS A 24 -1.47 8.12 12.72
C LYS A 24 -1.64 9.53 13.28
N THR A 25 -0.61 10.35 13.24
CA THR A 25 -0.67 11.74 13.70
C THR A 25 -1.70 12.55 12.93
N ASN A 26 -1.91 12.23 11.67
CA ASN A 26 -2.81 12.95 10.77
C ASN A 26 -4.17 12.25 10.57
N ASN A 27 -4.50 11.25 11.39
CA ASN A 27 -5.75 10.49 11.29
C ASN A 27 -5.97 9.84 9.93
N ILE A 28 -4.90 9.32 9.35
CA ILE A 28 -4.95 8.61 8.07
C ILE A 28 -4.69 7.14 8.33
N GLU A 29 -5.56 6.28 7.84
CA GLU A 29 -5.40 4.84 8.01
C GLU A 29 -4.49 4.25 6.93
N MET A 30 -3.77 3.20 7.32
CA MET A 30 -2.91 2.43 6.41
C MET A 30 -3.55 1.09 6.13
N LEU A 31 -3.70 0.77 4.84
CA LEU A 31 -4.19 -0.53 4.41
C LEU A 31 -3.18 -1.15 3.45
N TYR A 32 -2.67 -2.33 3.82
CA TYR A 32 -1.79 -3.12 2.98
C TYR A 32 -2.61 -4.17 2.24
N LEU A 33 -2.49 -4.20 0.92
CA LEU A 33 -3.12 -5.20 0.08
C LEU A 33 -2.05 -6.10 -0.51
N ALA A 34 -2.05 -7.37 -0.10
CA ALA A 34 -1.14 -8.37 -0.64
C ALA A 34 -1.77 -8.98 -1.89
N ILE A 35 -1.08 -8.86 -3.03
CA ILE A 35 -1.59 -9.34 -4.31
C ILE A 35 -0.99 -10.69 -4.72
N ASP A 36 -0.49 -11.44 -3.77
CA ASP A 36 0.01 -12.80 -3.98
C ASP A 36 -1.10 -13.72 -4.48
N LYS A 37 -0.69 -14.83 -5.08
CA LYS A 37 -1.60 -15.93 -5.38
C LYS A 37 -1.94 -16.70 -4.09
N ASP A 38 -3.08 -17.37 -4.07
CA ASP A 38 -3.61 -18.07 -2.89
C ASP A 38 -2.59 -19.05 -2.27
N LYS A 39 -1.79 -19.71 -3.10
CA LYS A 39 -0.76 -20.65 -2.63
C LYS A 39 0.30 -20.00 -1.74
N GLU A 40 0.43 -18.67 -1.80
CA GLU A 40 1.43 -17.93 -1.04
C GLU A 40 0.89 -17.40 0.29
N ILE A 41 -0.35 -17.73 0.65
CA ILE A 41 -1.00 -17.20 1.86
C ILE A 41 -0.22 -17.53 3.14
N THR A 42 0.51 -18.62 3.16
CA THR A 42 1.34 -19.01 4.33
C THR A 42 2.48 -18.04 4.60
N LYS A 43 2.89 -17.26 3.61
CA LYS A 43 3.94 -16.24 3.73
C LYS A 43 3.41 -14.90 4.24
N TRP A 44 2.10 -14.69 4.17
CA TRP A 44 1.46 -13.39 4.43
C TRP A 44 1.70 -12.90 5.85
N HIS A 45 1.24 -13.67 6.84
CA HIS A 45 1.35 -13.28 8.23
C HIS A 45 2.80 -13.17 8.72
N PRO A 46 3.70 -14.12 8.41
CA PRO A 46 5.10 -13.99 8.80
C PRO A 46 5.78 -12.74 8.21
N ASN A 47 5.47 -12.39 6.97
CA ASN A 47 6.04 -11.18 6.36
C ASN A 47 5.54 -9.90 7.02
N ILE A 48 4.27 -9.83 7.39
CA ILE A 48 3.71 -8.71 8.13
C ILE A 48 4.45 -8.55 9.46
N LYS A 49 4.58 -9.64 10.21
CA LYS A 49 5.20 -9.64 11.54
C LYS A 49 6.68 -9.28 11.44
N ASN A 50 7.41 -9.91 10.53
CA ASN A 50 8.86 -9.74 10.42
C ASN A 50 9.27 -8.37 9.92
N ASN A 51 8.39 -7.66 9.22
CA ASN A 51 8.63 -6.31 8.71
C ASN A 51 7.93 -5.22 9.54
N TYR A 52 7.32 -5.60 10.66
CA TYR A 52 6.66 -4.65 11.58
C TYR A 52 5.65 -3.75 10.87
N LEU A 53 4.83 -4.34 10.00
CA LEU A 53 3.85 -3.59 9.21
C LEU A 53 2.59 -3.33 10.03
N GLU A 54 2.52 -2.16 10.65
CA GLU A 54 1.35 -1.72 11.41
C GLU A 54 0.27 -1.20 10.46
N GLY A 55 -0.99 -1.40 10.84
CA GLY A 55 -2.15 -0.98 10.07
C GLY A 55 -3.07 -2.15 9.75
N ASN A 56 -3.87 -1.98 8.71
CA ASN A 56 -4.84 -2.98 8.28
C ASN A 56 -4.28 -3.80 7.13
N HIS A 57 -4.64 -5.09 7.08
CA HIS A 57 -4.11 -6.02 6.09
C HIS A 57 -5.21 -6.83 5.44
N ILE A 58 -5.15 -6.95 4.11
CA ILE A 58 -6.01 -7.83 3.34
C ILE A 58 -5.14 -8.66 2.40
N PHE A 59 -5.35 -9.98 2.42
CA PHE A 59 -4.84 -10.86 1.39
C PHE A 59 -5.89 -10.87 0.27
N THR A 60 -5.57 -10.29 -0.88
CA THR A 60 -6.57 -10.02 -1.90
C THR A 60 -6.99 -11.28 -2.64
N SER A 61 -8.30 -11.35 -2.96
CA SER A 61 -8.85 -12.35 -3.88
C SER A 61 -8.61 -11.92 -5.33
N ASP A 62 -8.82 -12.85 -6.26
CA ASP A 62 -8.76 -12.52 -7.69
C ASP A 62 -9.74 -11.42 -8.05
N GLN A 63 -10.92 -11.43 -7.41
CA GLN A 63 -11.97 -10.42 -7.64
C GLN A 63 -11.49 -9.03 -7.20
N ILE A 64 -10.82 -8.92 -6.06
CA ILE A 64 -10.27 -7.64 -5.59
C ILE A 64 -9.17 -7.16 -6.52
N GLN A 65 -8.29 -8.07 -6.97
CA GLN A 65 -7.23 -7.71 -7.91
C GLN A 65 -7.79 -7.21 -9.23
N GLU A 66 -8.83 -7.85 -9.72
CA GLU A 66 -9.53 -7.41 -10.94
C GLU A 66 -10.15 -6.02 -10.74
N SER A 67 -10.77 -5.78 -9.59
CA SER A 67 -11.33 -4.47 -9.26
C SER A 67 -10.27 -3.38 -9.22
N LEU A 68 -9.08 -3.69 -8.71
CA LEU A 68 -7.95 -2.76 -8.71
C LEU A 68 -7.50 -2.43 -10.13
N GLN A 69 -7.42 -3.42 -11.01
CA GLN A 69 -7.07 -3.22 -12.40
C GLN A 69 -8.07 -2.28 -13.09
N GLN A 70 -9.36 -2.46 -12.83
CA GLN A 70 -10.40 -1.60 -13.37
C GLN A 70 -10.31 -0.18 -12.83
N LEU A 71 -10.13 -0.04 -11.51
CA LEU A 71 -10.01 1.27 -10.86
C LEU A 71 -8.84 2.08 -11.43
N LEU A 72 -7.72 1.41 -11.68
CA LEU A 72 -6.50 2.05 -12.17
C LEU A 72 -6.42 2.10 -13.70
N ASN A 73 -7.39 1.49 -14.39
CA ASN A 73 -7.37 1.35 -15.85
C ASN A 73 -6.09 0.68 -16.36
N GLU A 74 -5.69 -0.39 -15.69
CA GLU A 74 -4.49 -1.17 -15.99
C GLU A 74 -4.85 -2.64 -16.20
N PRO A 75 -5.42 -3.00 -17.37
CA PRO A 75 -5.98 -4.34 -17.60
C PRO A 75 -4.93 -5.46 -17.63
N ASP A 76 -3.67 -5.13 -17.88
CA ASP A 76 -2.59 -6.10 -17.96
C ASP A 76 -1.96 -6.40 -16.60
N GLY A 77 -2.46 -5.79 -15.54
CA GLY A 77 -1.96 -5.95 -14.17
C GLY A 77 -1.43 -4.65 -13.59
N VAL A 78 -1.37 -4.59 -12.27
CA VAL A 78 -0.86 -3.41 -11.57
C VAL A 78 0.60 -3.65 -11.17
N TYR A 79 1.44 -2.61 -11.28
CA TYR A 79 2.82 -2.71 -10.82
C TYR A 79 2.90 -2.55 -9.30
N ILE A 80 3.92 -3.13 -8.70
CA ILE A 80 4.22 -3.03 -7.27
C ILE A 80 5.72 -2.76 -7.07
N PRO A 81 6.12 -2.05 -5.97
CA PRO A 81 5.24 -1.45 -4.97
C PRO A 81 4.41 -0.31 -5.54
N ARG A 82 3.19 -0.18 -5.07
CA ARG A 82 2.26 0.84 -5.53
C ARG A 82 1.49 1.38 -4.35
N TYR A 83 1.39 2.69 -4.23
CA TYR A 83 0.71 3.36 -3.12
C TYR A 83 -0.40 4.24 -3.67
N LEU A 84 -1.60 4.01 -3.18
CA LEU A 84 -2.80 4.74 -3.58
C LEU A 84 -3.25 5.61 -2.41
N LEU A 85 -3.81 6.77 -2.70
CA LEU A 85 -4.38 7.64 -1.68
C LEU A 85 -5.85 7.87 -1.95
N PHE A 86 -6.67 7.60 -0.93
CA PHE A 86 -8.10 7.87 -0.96
C PHE A 86 -8.44 8.95 0.06
N ASN A 87 -9.43 9.78 -0.25
CA ASN A 87 -9.93 10.77 0.71
C ASN A 87 -10.98 10.14 1.65
N SER A 88 -11.50 10.94 2.60
CA SER A 88 -12.48 10.46 3.57
C SER A 88 -13.82 10.05 2.95
N LYS A 89 -14.08 10.42 1.70
CA LYS A 89 -15.28 10.03 0.96
C LYS A 89 -15.08 8.71 0.19
N GLY A 90 -13.88 8.12 0.27
CA GLY A 90 -13.57 6.91 -0.49
C GLY A 90 -13.20 7.16 -1.94
N GLU A 91 -12.92 8.40 -2.31
CA GLU A 91 -12.51 8.75 -3.67
C GLU A 91 -11.00 8.60 -3.83
N LEU A 92 -10.56 8.02 -4.94
CA LEU A 92 -9.14 7.90 -5.27
C LEU A 92 -8.60 9.27 -5.68
N VAL A 93 -7.74 9.86 -4.83
CA VAL A 93 -7.14 11.17 -5.12
C VAL A 93 -5.75 11.08 -5.75
N LEU A 94 -4.99 10.04 -5.42
CA LEU A 94 -3.70 9.77 -6.06
C LEU A 94 -3.61 8.30 -6.44
N PRO A 95 -3.54 7.98 -7.73
CA PRO A 95 -3.41 6.59 -8.18
C PRO A 95 -1.99 6.04 -8.03
N SER A 96 -1.02 6.90 -7.75
CA SER A 96 0.36 6.51 -7.50
C SER A 96 1.06 7.64 -6.76
N THR A 97 1.25 7.45 -5.44
CA THR A 97 1.98 8.43 -4.62
C THR A 97 3.48 8.24 -4.76
N LYS A 98 4.25 9.18 -4.21
CA LYS A 98 5.66 8.96 -3.94
C LYS A 98 5.83 7.77 -2.98
N LYS A 99 7.05 7.28 -2.85
CA LYS A 99 7.35 6.08 -2.04
C LYS A 99 7.71 6.46 -0.62
N PRO A 100 7.51 5.55 0.36
CA PRO A 100 7.93 5.79 1.75
C PRO A 100 9.37 6.22 1.91
N SER A 101 10.28 5.71 1.08
CA SER A 101 11.70 6.08 1.09
C SER A 101 11.94 7.55 0.75
N GLU A 102 10.98 8.23 0.13
CA GLU A 102 11.09 9.65 -0.21
C GLU A 102 10.73 10.56 0.97
N GLY A 103 10.30 9.99 2.09
CA GLY A 103 10.17 10.70 3.36
C GLY A 103 9.26 11.92 3.30
N GLN A 104 9.82 13.09 3.65
CA GLN A 104 9.05 14.33 3.75
C GLN A 104 8.33 14.70 2.45
N ALA A 105 8.93 14.38 1.30
CA ALA A 105 8.29 14.65 0.00
C ALA A 105 6.98 13.89 -0.15
N LEU A 106 6.92 12.63 0.32
CA LEU A 106 5.68 11.86 0.36
C LEU A 106 4.67 12.49 1.31
N TYR A 107 5.11 12.86 2.51
CA TYR A 107 4.22 13.42 3.52
C TYR A 107 3.58 14.73 3.02
N ASP A 108 4.36 15.59 2.40
CA ASP A 108 3.87 16.83 1.81
C ASP A 108 2.86 16.57 0.69
N GLU A 109 3.14 15.57 -0.15
CA GLU A 109 2.23 15.18 -1.22
C GLU A 109 0.88 14.71 -0.67
N ILE A 110 0.89 13.87 0.36
CA ILE A 110 -0.33 13.36 0.99
C ILE A 110 -1.16 14.52 1.56
N LEU A 111 -0.54 15.39 2.36
CA LEU A 111 -1.24 16.50 2.99
C LEU A 111 -1.80 17.47 1.95
N SER A 112 -1.06 17.73 0.89
CA SER A 112 -1.51 18.61 -0.19
C SER A 112 -2.71 18.01 -0.94
N ALA A 113 -2.68 16.70 -1.19
CA ALA A 113 -3.75 16.03 -1.93
C ALA A 113 -5.05 15.91 -1.13
N LEU A 114 -4.97 15.90 0.20
CA LEU A 114 -6.13 15.75 1.08
C LEU A 114 -6.75 17.08 1.51
N LYS A 115 -6.21 18.17 1.08
CA LYS A 115 -6.78 19.49 1.39
C LYS A 115 -8.15 19.69 0.77
#